data_b7c0285adab6f1bd999c6764bbbf907a
#
_entry.id   b7c0285adab6f1bd999c6764bbbf907a
#
_cell.length_a   1.000
_cell.length_b   1.000
_cell.length_c   1.000
_cell.angle_alpha   90.00
_cell.angle_beta   90.00
_cell.angle_gamma   90.00
#
_symmetry.space_group_name_H-M   'P 1'
#
loop_
_entity.id
_entity.type
_entity.pdbx_description
1 polymer ?
#
loop_
_entity_poly.entity_id
_entity_poly.type
_entity_poly.pdbx_seq_one_letter_code
_entity_poly.pdbx_strand_id
1 'polypeptide(L)'
;ILEYFPIGTPVFVDEPKRVQESMQAYWLEFQENMKSRLEGGYILPGQMQVLHDVQRVMYLLERYSAVLSTALIQQLEDWNVRKSIHWESKTVSSFNNHFDLLVKNIAEWKKKKYRICILCTSATRAKRIAAEFEDYDIVSFFSETLDRELKESEVMVAAGRLQKGFEFPEQKLIVVSEGDIFQTGERTHRKRMKPKYSGEKIHSFSDIAVGDYVV
;
A
#
# COMPACT_ATOMS: atom_id res chain seq x y z
N ILE A 1 -21.17 2.40 -2.86
CA ILE A 1 -20.38 1.15 -2.95
C ILE A 1 -20.55 0.33 -1.66
N LEU A 2 -20.40 0.93 -0.47
CA LEU A 2 -20.49 0.20 0.81
C LEU A 2 -21.79 -0.60 0.95
N GLU A 3 -22.90 -0.09 0.46
CA GLU A 3 -24.21 -0.75 0.54
C GLU A 3 -24.32 -2.06 -0.27
N TYR A 4 -23.37 -2.34 -1.15
CA TYR A 4 -23.28 -3.61 -1.88
C TYR A 4 -22.63 -4.73 -1.08
N PHE A 5 -22.02 -4.42 0.07
CA PHE A 5 -21.36 -5.41 0.91
C PHE A 5 -22.22 -5.77 2.11
N PRO A 6 -22.25 -7.05 2.54
CA PRO A 6 -22.93 -7.45 3.76
C PRO A 6 -22.45 -6.69 4.99
N ILE A 7 -23.35 -6.42 5.92
CA ILE A 7 -22.98 -5.84 7.22
C ILE A 7 -22.05 -6.84 7.93
N GLY A 8 -20.92 -6.34 8.43
CA GLY A 8 -19.88 -7.18 9.04
C GLY A 8 -18.68 -7.46 8.13
N THR A 9 -18.75 -7.09 6.84
CA THR A 9 -17.57 -7.08 5.98
C THR A 9 -16.51 -6.17 6.58
N PRO A 10 -15.24 -6.63 6.79
CA PRO A 10 -14.18 -5.78 7.31
C PRO A 10 -13.78 -4.71 6.27
N VAL A 11 -13.67 -3.48 6.71
CA VAL A 11 -13.23 -2.35 5.91
C VAL A 11 -11.88 -1.88 6.44
N PHE A 12 -10.87 -1.86 5.58
CA PHE A 12 -9.54 -1.35 5.91
C PHE A 12 -9.41 0.08 5.41
N VAL A 13 -9.09 0.99 6.30
CA VAL A 13 -8.87 2.41 5.99
C VAL A 13 -7.43 2.75 6.32
N ASP A 14 -6.66 3.04 5.30
CA ASP A 14 -5.27 3.46 5.43
C ASP A 14 -5.20 4.98 5.54
N GLU A 15 -4.47 5.48 6.56
CA GLU A 15 -4.35 6.90 6.89
C GLU A 15 -5.73 7.61 6.99
N PRO A 16 -6.59 7.23 7.96
CA PRO A 16 -8.00 7.66 8.02
C PRO A 16 -8.17 9.18 8.06
N LYS A 17 -7.27 9.92 8.70
CA LYS A 17 -7.30 11.38 8.71
C LYS A 17 -7.10 11.97 7.31
N ARG A 18 -6.15 11.43 6.57
CA ARG A 18 -5.87 11.84 5.19
C ARG A 18 -7.03 11.50 4.25
N VAL A 19 -7.67 10.34 4.47
CA VAL A 19 -8.88 9.97 3.72
C VAL A 19 -10.00 10.98 3.99
N GLN A 20 -10.22 11.34 5.25
CA GLN A 20 -11.23 12.31 5.64
C GLN A 20 -10.96 13.71 5.06
N GLU A 21 -9.72 14.20 5.15
CA GLU A 21 -9.31 15.47 4.54
C GLU A 21 -9.54 15.48 3.02
N SER A 22 -9.21 14.37 2.35
CA SER A 22 -9.46 14.23 0.92
C SER A 22 -10.96 14.23 0.59
N MET A 23 -11.78 13.53 1.38
CA MET A 23 -13.23 13.55 1.19
C MET A 23 -13.81 14.96 1.36
N GLN A 24 -13.32 15.73 2.34
CA GLN A 24 -13.75 17.11 2.56
C GLN A 24 -13.38 18.02 1.39
N ALA A 25 -12.15 17.91 0.88
CA ALA A 25 -11.69 18.67 -0.27
C ALA A 25 -12.53 18.38 -1.51
N TYR A 26 -12.76 17.09 -1.82
CA TYR A 26 -13.60 16.68 -2.95
C TYR A 26 -15.05 17.15 -2.79
N TRP A 27 -15.58 17.13 -1.58
CA TRP A 27 -16.94 17.60 -1.33
C TRP A 27 -17.08 19.10 -1.59
N LEU A 28 -16.12 19.91 -1.12
CA LEU A 28 -16.11 21.35 -1.37
C LEU A 28 -16.00 21.67 -2.87
N GLU A 29 -15.05 21.05 -3.55
CA GLU A 29 -14.88 21.22 -5.00
C GLU A 29 -16.14 20.82 -5.78
N PHE A 30 -16.78 19.71 -5.39
CA PHE A 30 -18.03 19.27 -5.98
C PHE A 30 -19.14 20.31 -5.79
N GLN A 31 -19.29 20.86 -4.58
CA GLN A 31 -20.31 21.88 -4.30
C GLN A 31 -20.08 23.14 -5.13
N GLU A 32 -18.86 23.64 -5.23
CA GLU A 32 -18.53 24.81 -6.04
C GLU A 32 -18.82 24.60 -7.51
N ASN A 33 -18.40 23.46 -8.06
CA ASN A 33 -18.66 23.08 -9.45
C ASN A 33 -20.16 22.95 -9.73
N MET A 34 -20.92 22.33 -8.82
CA MET A 34 -22.37 22.17 -9.00
C MET A 34 -23.11 23.49 -8.90
N LYS A 35 -22.69 24.38 -7.98
CA LYS A 35 -23.23 25.73 -7.86
C LYS A 35 -23.04 26.52 -9.17
N SER A 36 -21.83 26.55 -9.70
CA SER A 36 -21.51 27.22 -10.96
C SER A 36 -22.35 26.70 -12.14
N ARG A 37 -22.52 25.38 -12.22
CA ARG A 37 -23.34 24.74 -13.25
C ARG A 37 -24.82 25.04 -13.11
N LEU A 38 -25.33 25.12 -11.88
CA LEU A 38 -26.72 25.48 -11.61
C LEU A 38 -26.99 26.93 -11.99
N GLU A 39 -26.10 27.85 -11.60
CA GLU A 39 -26.18 29.27 -11.95
C GLU A 39 -26.10 29.49 -13.47
N GLY A 40 -25.30 28.69 -14.16
CA GLY A 40 -25.21 28.68 -15.63
C GLY A 40 -26.41 28.02 -16.34
N GLY A 41 -27.34 27.41 -15.61
CA GLY A 41 -28.50 26.70 -16.18
C GLY A 41 -28.17 25.35 -16.83
N TYR A 42 -27.00 24.79 -16.57
CA TYR A 42 -26.55 23.52 -17.16
C TYR A 42 -27.11 22.29 -16.44
N ILE A 43 -27.57 22.44 -15.20
CA ILE A 43 -28.13 21.34 -14.37
C ILE A 43 -29.38 21.81 -13.64
N LEU A 44 -30.21 20.84 -13.26
CA LEU A 44 -31.38 21.07 -12.41
C LEU A 44 -31.03 20.87 -10.93
N PRO A 45 -31.73 21.52 -9.98
CA PRO A 45 -31.47 21.38 -8.54
C PRO A 45 -31.42 19.94 -8.04
N GLY A 46 -32.27 19.05 -8.56
CA GLY A 46 -32.32 17.64 -8.18
C GLY A 46 -31.06 16.84 -8.62
N GLN A 47 -30.30 17.35 -9.55
CA GLN A 47 -29.05 16.70 -10.03
C GLN A 47 -27.84 17.00 -9.13
N MET A 48 -27.98 17.88 -8.14
CA MET A 48 -26.91 18.15 -7.17
C MET A 48 -26.71 17.03 -6.14
N GLN A 49 -27.65 16.09 -6.03
CA GLN A 49 -27.62 15.01 -5.01
C GLN A 49 -26.98 13.71 -5.52
N VAL A 50 -25.93 13.79 -6.31
CA VAL A 50 -25.24 12.62 -6.85
C VAL A 50 -24.03 12.16 -6.03
N LEU A 51 -23.59 12.97 -5.09
CA LEU A 51 -22.48 12.65 -4.19
C LEU A 51 -22.96 12.73 -2.72
N HIS A 52 -22.55 11.77 -1.93
CA HIS A 52 -22.78 11.83 -0.49
C HIS A 52 -21.81 12.81 0.18
N ASP A 53 -22.30 13.54 1.17
CA ASP A 53 -21.44 14.35 2.04
C ASP A 53 -20.54 13.46 2.92
N VAL A 54 -19.52 14.08 3.50
CA VAL A 54 -18.55 13.37 4.34
C VAL A 54 -19.22 12.73 5.55
N GLN A 55 -20.18 13.40 6.18
CA GLN A 55 -20.89 12.87 7.35
C GLN A 55 -21.68 11.62 7.02
N ARG A 56 -22.32 11.59 5.84
CA ARG A 56 -23.04 10.41 5.38
C ARG A 56 -22.12 9.23 5.12
N VAL A 57 -20.93 9.49 4.53
CA VAL A 57 -19.93 8.43 4.29
C VAL A 57 -19.38 7.90 5.60
N MET A 58 -19.06 8.78 6.57
CA MET A 58 -18.60 8.37 7.90
C MET A 58 -19.66 7.53 8.63
N TYR A 59 -20.92 7.97 8.63
CA TYR A 59 -22.03 7.20 9.19
C TYR A 59 -22.19 5.80 8.56
N LEU A 60 -22.01 5.70 7.24
CA LEU A 60 -22.05 4.42 6.57
C LEU A 60 -20.88 3.51 6.97
N LEU A 61 -19.68 4.06 7.14
CA LEU A 61 -18.49 3.33 7.58
C LEU A 61 -18.64 2.79 9.01
N GLU A 62 -19.31 3.52 9.90
CA GLU A 62 -19.56 3.06 11.29
C GLU A 62 -20.40 1.78 11.37
N ARG A 63 -21.16 1.45 10.33
CA ARG A 63 -21.95 0.22 10.25
C ARG A 63 -21.12 -1.04 9.97
N TYR A 64 -19.85 -0.86 9.62
CA TYR A 64 -18.92 -1.92 9.28
C TYR A 64 -17.83 -2.06 10.35
N SER A 65 -17.21 -3.24 10.39
CA SER A 65 -16.02 -3.44 11.22
C SER A 65 -14.82 -2.81 10.54
N ALA A 66 -14.45 -1.60 10.96
CA ALA A 66 -13.32 -0.88 10.38
C ALA A 66 -12.00 -1.20 11.09
N VAL A 67 -10.95 -1.43 10.32
CA VAL A 67 -9.56 -1.49 10.76
C VAL A 67 -8.86 -0.26 10.21
N LEU A 68 -8.43 0.60 11.10
CA LEU A 68 -7.75 1.86 10.75
C LEU A 68 -6.26 1.66 10.90
N SER A 69 -5.49 1.97 9.86
CA SER A 69 -4.04 1.88 9.84
C SER A 69 -3.43 3.26 9.73
N THR A 70 -2.45 3.57 10.58
CA THR A 70 -1.74 4.85 10.56
C THR A 70 -0.24 4.62 10.71
N ALA A 71 0.58 5.32 9.93
CA ALA A 71 2.03 5.24 10.04
C ALA A 71 2.56 5.95 11.30
N LEU A 72 1.86 6.97 11.76
CA LEU A 72 2.20 7.74 12.96
C LEU A 72 1.08 7.62 13.99
N ILE A 73 1.44 7.67 15.26
CA ILE A 73 0.46 7.75 16.35
C ILE A 73 -0.27 9.08 16.23
N GLN A 74 -1.58 9.03 16.01
CA GLN A 74 -2.44 10.22 15.90
C GLN A 74 -3.78 9.97 16.60
N GLN A 75 -4.39 11.05 17.07
CA GLN A 75 -5.74 11.00 17.60
C GLN A 75 -6.74 11.02 16.45
N LEU A 76 -7.69 10.09 16.49
CA LEU A 76 -8.74 9.90 15.49
C LEU A 76 -10.08 10.26 16.12
N GLU A 77 -10.27 11.55 16.44
CA GLU A 77 -11.44 12.05 17.22
C GLU A 77 -12.77 11.76 16.52
N ASP A 78 -12.76 11.83 15.18
CA ASP A 78 -13.97 11.59 14.37
C ASP A 78 -14.24 10.10 14.11
N TRP A 79 -13.41 9.20 14.62
CA TRP A 79 -13.55 7.77 14.47
C TRP A 79 -13.79 7.10 15.81
N ASN A 80 -14.81 6.25 15.89
CA ASN A 80 -15.11 5.49 17.10
C ASN A 80 -14.13 4.33 17.28
N VAL A 81 -12.92 4.62 17.75
CA VAL A 81 -11.85 3.63 17.96
C VAL A 81 -12.09 2.88 19.25
N ARG A 82 -12.39 1.58 19.17
CA ARG A 82 -12.61 0.72 20.34
C ARG A 82 -11.32 0.19 20.94
N LYS A 83 -10.30 -0.09 20.10
CA LYS A 83 -9.03 -0.65 20.51
C LYS A 83 -7.93 -0.14 19.59
N SER A 84 -6.83 0.30 20.18
CA SER A 84 -5.60 0.66 19.47
C SER A 84 -4.52 -0.39 19.75
N ILE A 85 -3.79 -0.75 18.70
CA ILE A 85 -2.64 -1.66 18.78
C ILE A 85 -1.48 -0.92 18.14
N HIS A 86 -0.39 -0.79 18.88
CA HIS A 86 0.85 -0.23 18.36
C HIS A 86 1.79 -1.36 17.95
N TRP A 87 2.30 -1.28 16.71
CA TRP A 87 3.30 -2.21 16.21
C TRP A 87 4.52 -1.45 15.73
N GLU A 88 5.65 -1.72 16.37
CA GLU A 88 6.92 -1.21 15.86
C GLU A 88 7.27 -1.97 14.58
N SER A 89 7.39 -1.25 13.47
CA SER A 89 7.85 -1.79 12.20
C SER A 89 8.98 -0.96 11.65
N LYS A 90 9.97 -1.63 11.05
CA LYS A 90 11.11 -1.01 10.37
C LYS A 90 11.17 -1.53 8.95
N THR A 91 11.58 -0.69 8.01
CA THR A 91 11.87 -1.14 6.65
C THR A 91 13.25 -1.81 6.61
N VAL A 92 13.37 -2.87 5.84
CA VAL A 92 14.67 -3.50 5.57
C VAL A 92 15.46 -2.59 4.62
N SER A 93 16.74 -2.37 4.94
CA SER A 93 17.63 -1.62 4.06
C SER A 93 17.95 -2.44 2.81
N SER A 94 18.04 -1.78 1.66
CA SER A 94 18.41 -2.45 0.41
C SER A 94 19.86 -2.92 0.45
N PHE A 95 20.10 -4.14 0.00
CA PHE A 95 21.43 -4.73 -0.09
C PHE A 95 22.15 -4.41 -1.41
N ASN A 96 21.45 -3.86 -2.41
CA ASN A 96 22.04 -3.39 -3.67
C ASN A 96 22.96 -4.39 -4.35
N ASN A 97 22.56 -5.63 -4.47
CA ASN A 97 23.33 -6.77 -5.00
C ASN A 97 24.54 -7.20 -4.13
N HIS A 98 24.71 -6.67 -2.92
CA HIS A 98 25.75 -7.10 -2.00
C HIS A 98 25.26 -8.30 -1.16
N PHE A 99 25.35 -9.50 -1.72
CA PHE A 99 24.90 -10.72 -1.06
C PHE A 99 25.66 -10.98 0.26
N ASP A 100 26.94 -10.66 0.30
CA ASP A 100 27.77 -10.76 1.54
C ASP A 100 27.20 -9.92 2.70
N LEU A 101 26.59 -8.75 2.40
CA LEU A 101 25.96 -7.92 3.41
C LEU A 101 24.67 -8.57 3.93
N LEU A 102 23.88 -9.18 3.06
CA LEU A 102 22.72 -9.97 3.46
C LEU A 102 23.12 -11.13 4.38
N VAL A 103 24.16 -11.87 4.02
CA VAL A 103 24.71 -12.99 4.83
C VAL A 103 25.11 -12.52 6.21
N LYS A 104 25.85 -11.42 6.33
CA LYS A 104 26.22 -10.83 7.63
C LYS A 104 24.98 -10.46 8.46
N ASN A 105 24.00 -9.83 7.85
CA ASN A 105 22.77 -9.45 8.53
C ASN A 105 21.96 -10.68 8.98
N ILE A 106 21.88 -11.72 8.16
CA ILE A 106 21.26 -13.01 8.54
C ILE A 106 21.93 -13.59 9.76
N ALA A 107 23.27 -13.59 9.80
CA ALA A 107 24.01 -14.09 10.95
C ALA A 107 23.72 -13.30 12.25
N GLU A 108 23.58 -11.96 12.13
CA GLU A 108 23.19 -11.11 13.26
C GLU A 108 21.76 -11.36 13.70
N TRP A 109 20.82 -11.47 12.77
CA TRP A 109 19.42 -11.76 13.06
C TRP A 109 19.27 -13.14 13.72
N LYS A 110 19.99 -14.15 13.26
CA LYS A 110 20.01 -15.48 13.90
C LYS A 110 20.53 -15.41 15.37
N LYS A 111 21.59 -14.63 15.63
CA LYS A 111 22.09 -14.41 17.00
C LYS A 111 21.03 -13.73 17.89
N LYS A 112 20.23 -12.84 17.34
CA LYS A 112 19.12 -12.16 18.02
C LYS A 112 17.83 -12.98 18.08
N LYS A 113 17.85 -14.22 17.56
CA LYS A 113 16.73 -15.17 17.50
C LYS A 113 15.56 -14.69 16.64
N TYR A 114 15.83 -13.96 15.58
CA TYR A 114 14.81 -13.60 14.60
C TYR A 114 14.37 -14.79 13.78
N ARG A 115 13.10 -14.81 13.43
CA ARG A 115 12.51 -15.63 12.38
C ARG A 115 12.71 -14.90 11.05
N ILE A 116 13.37 -15.53 10.09
CA ILE A 116 13.80 -14.87 8.86
C ILE A 116 13.07 -15.48 7.69
N CYS A 117 12.33 -14.66 6.94
CA CYS A 117 11.65 -15.07 5.72
C CYS A 117 12.17 -14.26 4.54
N ILE A 118 12.57 -14.92 3.48
CA ILE A 118 13.00 -14.30 2.22
C ILE A 118 11.99 -14.62 1.15
N LEU A 119 11.38 -13.58 0.58
CA LEU A 119 10.35 -13.69 -0.44
C LEU A 119 10.92 -13.37 -1.82
N CYS A 120 10.80 -14.35 -2.72
CA CYS A 120 11.21 -14.24 -4.11
C CYS A 120 10.00 -14.26 -5.03
N THR A 121 10.08 -13.57 -6.15
CA THR A 121 8.97 -13.43 -7.12
C THR A 121 8.55 -14.74 -7.79
N SER A 122 9.37 -15.79 -7.69
CA SER A 122 9.05 -17.14 -8.21
C SER A 122 9.71 -18.24 -7.38
N ALA A 123 9.13 -19.43 -7.41
CA ALA A 123 9.68 -20.63 -6.75
C ALA A 123 11.07 -20.99 -7.27
N THR A 124 11.33 -20.82 -8.57
CA THR A 124 12.65 -21.07 -9.17
C THR A 124 13.72 -20.16 -8.58
N ARG A 125 13.40 -18.87 -8.40
CA ARG A 125 14.32 -17.90 -7.77
C ARG A 125 14.52 -18.20 -6.30
N ALA A 126 13.46 -18.58 -5.59
CA ALA A 126 13.53 -18.96 -4.19
C ALA A 126 14.45 -20.17 -3.98
N LYS A 127 14.31 -21.21 -4.79
CA LYS A 127 15.19 -22.40 -4.76
C LYS A 127 16.65 -22.03 -5.03
N ARG A 128 16.90 -21.12 -6.00
CA ARG A 128 18.25 -20.67 -6.31
C ARG A 128 18.88 -19.90 -5.14
N ILE A 129 18.15 -19.00 -4.49
CA ILE A 129 18.65 -18.26 -3.33
C ILE A 129 18.90 -19.20 -2.15
N ALA A 130 18.02 -20.20 -1.93
CA ALA A 130 18.23 -21.18 -0.88
C ALA A 130 19.51 -22.01 -1.13
N ALA A 131 19.79 -22.39 -2.38
CA ALA A 131 21.04 -23.06 -2.73
C ALA A 131 22.27 -22.15 -2.59
N GLU A 132 22.16 -20.87 -2.97
CA GLU A 132 23.24 -19.89 -2.81
C GLU A 132 23.62 -19.67 -1.33
N PHE A 133 22.66 -19.80 -0.40
CA PHE A 133 22.93 -19.71 1.03
C PHE A 133 23.79 -20.89 1.55
N GLU A 134 23.72 -22.04 0.91
CA GLU A 134 24.58 -23.20 1.27
C GLU A 134 26.07 -22.87 1.05
N ASP A 135 26.39 -22.10 -0.01
CA ASP A 135 27.77 -21.65 -0.30
C ASP A 135 28.34 -20.71 0.78
N TYR A 136 27.46 -20.13 1.60
CA TYR A 136 27.81 -19.23 2.72
C TYR A 136 27.57 -19.86 4.11
N ASP A 137 27.43 -21.17 4.19
CA ASP A 137 27.19 -21.92 5.45
C ASP A 137 25.90 -21.47 6.19
N ILE A 138 24.92 -20.90 5.44
CA ILE A 138 23.62 -20.54 6.02
C ILE A 138 22.64 -21.69 5.82
N VAL A 139 22.26 -22.31 6.92
CA VAL A 139 21.18 -23.30 6.90
C VAL A 139 19.86 -22.58 6.63
N SER A 140 19.30 -22.80 5.45
CA SER A 140 18.00 -22.30 5.01
C SER A 140 17.16 -23.44 4.43
N PHE A 141 15.86 -23.22 4.28
CA PHE A 141 14.99 -24.17 3.59
C PHE A 141 14.04 -23.45 2.65
N PHE A 142 13.76 -24.08 1.52
CA PHE A 142 12.72 -23.64 0.61
C PHE A 142 11.36 -24.14 1.07
N SER A 143 10.35 -23.26 1.03
CA SER A 143 8.95 -23.60 1.28
C SER A 143 8.08 -23.19 0.09
N GLU A 144 7.22 -24.09 -0.36
CA GLU A 144 6.27 -23.78 -1.43
C GLU A 144 5.11 -22.91 -0.94
N THR A 145 4.75 -23.11 0.33
CA THR A 145 3.66 -22.37 0.98
C THR A 145 4.20 -21.61 2.18
N LEU A 146 3.46 -20.60 2.63
CA LEU A 146 3.80 -19.83 3.83
C LEU A 146 3.13 -20.38 5.10
N ASP A 147 2.53 -21.57 5.00
CA ASP A 147 1.71 -22.14 6.10
C ASP A 147 2.55 -22.72 7.25
N ARG A 148 3.84 -22.98 6.98
CA ARG A 148 4.74 -23.48 8.02
C ARG A 148 5.13 -22.37 8.99
N GLU A 149 4.92 -22.62 10.26
CA GLU A 149 5.42 -21.73 11.32
C GLU A 149 6.95 -21.72 11.34
N LEU A 150 7.52 -20.53 11.28
CA LEU A 150 8.96 -20.28 11.40
C LEU A 150 9.36 -20.32 12.87
N LYS A 151 10.39 -21.10 13.18
CA LYS A 151 11.02 -21.14 14.52
C LYS A 151 12.09 -20.05 14.65
N GLU A 152 12.50 -19.79 15.89
CA GLU A 152 13.61 -18.88 16.18
C GLU A 152 14.88 -19.27 15.41
N SER A 153 15.55 -18.29 14.82
CA SER A 153 16.79 -18.45 14.04
C SER A 153 16.67 -19.28 12.75
N GLU A 154 15.47 -19.69 12.36
CA GLU A 154 15.25 -20.33 11.04
C GLU A 154 15.26 -19.31 9.92
N VAL A 155 15.74 -19.73 8.76
CA VAL A 155 15.72 -18.97 7.50
C VAL A 155 14.87 -19.73 6.49
N MET A 156 13.72 -19.19 6.16
CA MET A 156 12.84 -19.71 5.13
C MET A 156 12.99 -18.88 3.86
N VAL A 157 13.06 -19.54 2.73
CA VAL A 157 12.99 -18.91 1.42
C VAL A 157 11.73 -19.41 0.72
N ALA A 158 10.86 -18.50 0.30
CA ALA A 158 9.57 -18.87 -0.28
C ALA A 158 9.23 -18.01 -1.49
N ALA A 159 8.28 -18.51 -2.30
CA ALA A 159 7.70 -17.71 -3.37
C ALA A 159 6.64 -16.76 -2.83
N GLY A 160 6.77 -15.50 -3.18
CA GLY A 160 5.82 -14.45 -2.76
C GLY A 160 6.20 -13.10 -3.35
N ARG A 161 5.26 -12.18 -3.37
CA ARG A 161 5.51 -10.82 -3.86
C ARG A 161 5.38 -9.83 -2.72
N LEU A 162 6.46 -9.15 -2.44
CA LEU A 162 6.51 -8.05 -1.50
C LEU A 162 7.33 -6.92 -2.13
N GLN A 163 6.83 -5.71 -2.05
CA GLN A 163 7.50 -4.57 -2.68
C GLN A 163 8.76 -4.17 -1.90
N LYS A 164 8.67 -4.14 -0.58
CA LYS A 164 9.79 -3.90 0.34
C LYS A 164 9.67 -4.80 1.56
N GLY A 165 10.79 -5.29 2.04
CA GLY A 165 10.88 -6.04 3.27
C GLY A 165 10.60 -5.19 4.50
N PHE A 166 10.28 -5.86 5.59
CA PHE A 166 9.99 -5.25 6.87
C PHE A 166 10.55 -6.07 8.04
N GLU A 167 10.77 -5.39 9.13
CA GLU A 167 11.18 -5.97 10.42
C GLU A 167 10.12 -5.62 11.47
N PHE A 168 9.70 -6.62 12.24
CA PHE A 168 8.94 -6.47 13.47
C PHE A 168 9.83 -6.86 14.66
N PRO A 169 10.48 -5.88 15.32
CA PRO A 169 11.47 -6.16 16.37
C PRO A 169 10.89 -6.88 17.57
N GLU A 170 9.70 -6.51 18.02
CA GLU A 170 9.03 -7.14 19.17
C GLU A 170 8.69 -8.60 18.93
N GLN A 171 8.26 -8.93 17.72
CA GLN A 171 7.93 -10.29 17.30
C GLN A 171 9.17 -11.08 16.84
N LYS A 172 10.33 -10.43 16.76
CA LYS A 172 11.56 -10.99 16.18
C LYS A 172 11.31 -11.65 14.82
N LEU A 173 10.61 -10.94 13.98
CA LEU A 173 10.30 -11.36 12.61
C LEU A 173 10.91 -10.38 11.63
N ILE A 174 11.60 -10.91 10.63
CA ILE A 174 12.08 -10.14 9.51
C ILE A 174 11.69 -10.82 8.20
N VAL A 175 11.18 -10.01 7.30
CA VAL A 175 10.83 -10.44 5.95
C VAL A 175 11.64 -9.59 4.96
N VAL A 176 12.46 -10.25 4.16
CA VAL A 176 13.28 -9.61 3.13
C VAL A 176 12.65 -9.91 1.77
N SER A 177 12.45 -8.88 0.95
CA SER A 177 11.98 -9.07 -0.42
C SER A 177 13.15 -9.27 -1.38
N GLU A 178 12.88 -9.94 -2.50
CA GLU A 178 13.87 -10.04 -3.58
C GLU A 178 14.34 -8.67 -4.08
N GLY A 179 13.44 -7.66 -4.06
CA GLY A 179 13.76 -6.28 -4.42
C GLY A 179 14.74 -5.59 -3.45
N ASP A 180 14.81 -6.01 -2.19
CA ASP A 180 15.78 -5.51 -1.24
C ASP A 180 17.17 -6.11 -1.47
N ILE A 181 17.23 -7.35 -1.95
CA ILE A 181 18.50 -8.07 -2.21
C ILE A 181 19.12 -7.58 -3.51
N PHE A 182 18.34 -7.63 -4.58
CA PHE A 182 18.79 -7.28 -5.90
C PHE A 182 18.23 -5.91 -6.26
N GLN A 183 19.08 -5.03 -6.75
CA GLN A 183 18.60 -3.83 -7.42
C GLN A 183 17.78 -4.27 -8.65
N THR A 184 16.51 -4.48 -8.48
CA THR A 184 15.59 -4.34 -9.60
C THR A 184 15.71 -2.88 -9.98
N GLY A 185 16.48 -2.59 -11.05
CA GLY A 185 16.54 -1.24 -11.58
C GLY A 185 15.12 -0.72 -11.54
N GLU A 186 14.90 0.39 -10.85
CA GLU A 186 13.61 1.06 -10.90
C GLU A 186 13.18 0.89 -12.34
N ARG A 187 12.07 0.17 -12.56
CA ARG A 187 11.36 0.35 -13.81
C ARG A 187 11.03 1.82 -13.79
N THR A 188 12.01 2.61 -14.25
CA THR A 188 11.75 3.98 -14.63
C THR A 188 10.48 3.83 -15.42
N HIS A 189 9.38 4.31 -14.82
CA HIS A 189 8.12 4.45 -15.54
C HIS A 189 8.57 4.87 -16.92
N ARG A 190 8.44 3.93 -17.91
CA ARG A 190 8.76 4.27 -19.30
C ARG A 190 8.19 5.65 -19.46
N LYS A 191 9.08 6.66 -19.56
CA LYS A 191 8.65 8.04 -19.76
C LYS A 191 7.62 7.90 -20.83
N ARG A 192 6.34 8.06 -20.47
CA ARG A 192 5.25 8.05 -21.44
C ARG A 192 5.78 8.97 -22.52
N MET A 193 6.09 8.41 -23.70
CA MET A 193 6.54 9.23 -24.81
C MET A 193 5.56 10.39 -24.81
N LYS A 194 6.08 11.58 -24.58
CA LYS A 194 5.25 12.78 -24.64
C LYS A 194 4.55 12.68 -25.99
N PRO A 195 3.22 12.67 -26.02
CA PRO A 195 2.50 12.62 -27.29
C PRO A 195 3.09 13.76 -28.13
N LYS A 196 3.34 13.49 -29.41
CA LYS A 196 3.89 14.47 -30.37
C LYS A 196 2.97 15.66 -30.60
N TYR A 197 1.86 15.72 -29.90
CA TYR A 197 0.86 16.79 -29.97
C TYR A 197 1.08 17.76 -28.82
N SER A 198 1.28 19.02 -29.13
CA SER A 198 1.29 20.15 -28.21
C SER A 198 -0.15 20.51 -27.84
N GLY A 199 -0.78 19.71 -26.99
CA GLY A 199 -2.06 20.04 -26.39
C GLY A 199 -1.86 20.50 -24.96
N GLU A 200 -2.54 21.53 -24.52
CA GLU A 200 -2.65 21.89 -23.11
C GLU A 200 -3.47 20.83 -22.38
N LYS A 201 -3.01 20.46 -21.17
CA LYS A 201 -3.79 19.57 -20.31
C LYS A 201 -5.02 20.32 -19.84
N ILE A 202 -6.19 19.84 -20.21
CA ILE A 202 -7.47 20.32 -19.71
C ILE A 202 -7.57 19.88 -18.25
N HIS A 203 -7.68 20.83 -17.35
CA HIS A 203 -7.82 20.60 -15.92
C HIS A 203 -9.27 20.57 -15.47
N SER A 204 -10.18 21.16 -16.25
CA SER A 204 -11.62 21.17 -16.00
C SER A 204 -12.39 21.03 -17.31
N PHE A 205 -13.58 20.41 -17.27
CA PHE A 205 -14.50 20.39 -18.39
C PHE A 205 -14.98 21.77 -18.83
N SER A 206 -14.85 22.78 -17.98
CA SER A 206 -15.14 24.19 -18.30
C SER A 206 -14.14 24.83 -19.26
N ASP A 207 -12.97 24.21 -19.43
CA ASP A 207 -11.92 24.72 -20.31
C ASP A 207 -12.10 24.29 -21.77
N ILE A 208 -13.16 23.52 -22.06
CA ILE A 208 -13.46 23.02 -23.42
C ILE A 208 -14.50 23.92 -24.07
N ALA A 209 -14.14 24.51 -25.18
CA ALA A 209 -15.06 25.28 -26.04
C ALA A 209 -15.63 24.42 -27.19
N VAL A 210 -16.77 24.84 -27.73
CA VAL A 210 -17.36 24.17 -28.90
C VAL A 210 -16.43 24.34 -30.09
N GLY A 211 -15.88 23.24 -30.57
CA GLY A 211 -14.89 23.19 -31.67
C GLY A 211 -13.52 22.67 -31.26
N ASP A 212 -13.28 22.42 -29.97
CA ASP A 212 -12.03 21.85 -29.49
C ASP A 212 -11.94 20.34 -29.79
N TYR A 213 -10.77 19.91 -30.23
CA TYR A 213 -10.48 18.49 -30.41
C TYR A 213 -9.91 17.93 -29.09
N VAL A 214 -10.62 17.00 -28.50
CA VAL A 214 -10.22 16.32 -27.24
C VAL A 214 -9.83 14.88 -27.57
N VAL A 215 -8.67 14.43 -27.06
CA VAL A 215 -8.17 13.06 -27.20
C VAL A 215 -8.07 12.42 -25.81
#